data_7d43cec9ac55ba29b9b53a6353e95d03
#
_entry.id   7d43cec9ac55ba29b9b53a6353e95d03
#
_cell.length_a   1.000
_cell.length_b   1.000
_cell.length_c   1.000
_cell.angle_alpha   90.00
_cell.angle_beta   90.00
_cell.angle_gamma   90.00
#
_symmetry.space_group_name_H-M   'P 1'
#
loop_
_entity.id
_entity.type
_entity.pdbx_description
1 polymer ?
#
loop_
_entity_poly.entity_id
_entity_poly.type
_entity_poly.pdbx_seq_one_letter_code
_entity_poly.pdbx_strand_id
1 'polypeptide(L)'
;MGNLDYTQVLNKIENTRRFGNEPGVVVTAQVIKVLREKGKQKRIIPYIHVAGTNGKGSVCAFFSSILKKEHMRVGTFVSPHLVDFEERITVDGCMIPKEDVTRLGNYLLDIDFGIGLTMFDYCLAMALLYFEEQQCDYMVIETGLGGRLDSTNAIGTPQSAVITKIGYDHMAILGSDICLLYTSPSPRDRSLS
;
A
#
# COMPACT_ATOMS: atom_id res chain seq x y z
N MET A 1 -12.04 19.79 -12.44
CA MET A 1 -13.25 18.90 -12.54
C MET A 1 -14.11 19.12 -11.30
N GLY A 2 -15.48 18.92 -11.40
CA GLY A 2 -16.33 19.00 -10.20
C GLY A 2 -15.98 17.94 -9.19
N ASN A 3 -16.08 18.23 -7.88
CA ASN A 3 -15.84 17.25 -6.83
C ASN A 3 -16.81 16.07 -6.96
N LEU A 4 -16.26 14.88 -7.11
CA LEU A 4 -17.01 13.62 -7.13
C LEU A 4 -17.48 13.27 -5.71
N ASP A 5 -18.65 12.66 -5.58
CA ASP A 5 -19.07 12.06 -4.32
C ASP A 5 -18.32 10.74 -4.04
N TYR A 6 -18.53 10.17 -2.85
CA TYR A 6 -17.87 8.92 -2.41
C TYR A 6 -18.06 7.78 -3.42
N THR A 7 -19.28 7.54 -3.85
CA THR A 7 -19.61 6.44 -4.78
C THR A 7 -18.94 6.62 -6.13
N GLN A 8 -18.93 7.86 -6.63
CA GLN A 8 -18.29 8.21 -7.90
C GLN A 8 -16.76 8.06 -7.83
N VAL A 9 -16.15 8.45 -6.70
CA VAL A 9 -14.71 8.27 -6.46
C VAL A 9 -14.36 6.79 -6.46
N LEU A 10 -15.07 5.97 -5.68
CA LEU A 10 -14.82 4.53 -5.63
C LEU A 10 -15.00 3.88 -7.00
N ASN A 11 -16.11 4.17 -7.69
CA ASN A 11 -16.35 3.63 -9.01
C ASN A 11 -15.24 3.96 -10.01
N LYS A 12 -14.67 5.17 -9.95
CA LYS A 12 -13.54 5.53 -10.82
C LYS A 12 -12.28 4.75 -10.46
N ILE A 13 -11.96 4.62 -9.17
CA ILE A 13 -10.78 3.90 -8.69
C ILE A 13 -10.90 2.40 -8.98
N GLU A 14 -12.05 1.79 -8.69
CA GLU A 14 -12.28 0.36 -8.89
C GLU A 14 -12.35 -0.04 -10.36
N ASN A 15 -12.82 0.84 -11.24
CA ASN A 15 -12.84 0.63 -12.68
C ASN A 15 -11.50 0.93 -13.36
N THR A 16 -10.46 1.32 -12.62
CA THR A 16 -9.11 1.37 -13.18
C THR A 16 -8.63 -0.04 -13.54
N ARG A 17 -7.64 -0.13 -14.43
CA ARG A 17 -7.11 -1.43 -14.83
C ARG A 17 -6.64 -2.23 -13.62
N ARG A 18 -6.98 -3.53 -13.60
CA ARG A 18 -6.57 -4.44 -12.52
C ARG A 18 -5.05 -4.66 -12.51
N PHE A 19 -4.43 -4.66 -13.71
CA PHE A 19 -3.00 -4.78 -13.91
C PHE A 19 -2.54 -3.66 -14.84
N GLY A 20 -1.46 -2.97 -14.46
CA GLY A 20 -0.81 -1.96 -15.28
C GLY A 20 0.07 -2.59 -16.37
N ASN A 21 0.57 -1.77 -17.31
CA ASN A 21 1.55 -2.19 -18.30
C ASN A 21 2.97 -2.25 -17.70
N GLU A 22 3.19 -1.53 -16.58
CA GLU A 22 4.46 -1.45 -15.88
C GLU A 22 4.39 -2.17 -14.53
N PRO A 23 5.53 -2.66 -14.00
CA PRO A 23 5.58 -3.22 -12.65
C PRO A 23 5.09 -2.22 -11.60
N GLY A 24 4.31 -2.70 -10.61
CA GLY A 24 3.73 -1.84 -9.58
C GLY A 24 4.76 -0.99 -8.83
N VAL A 25 5.96 -1.54 -8.59
CA VAL A 25 7.06 -0.80 -7.96
C VAL A 25 7.47 0.44 -8.76
N VAL A 26 7.46 0.39 -10.09
CA VAL A 26 7.79 1.52 -10.98
C VAL A 26 6.68 2.56 -10.92
N VAL A 27 5.42 2.11 -11.03
CA VAL A 27 4.25 2.99 -10.95
C VAL A 27 4.23 3.75 -9.63
N THR A 28 4.34 3.03 -8.51
CA THR A 28 4.29 3.65 -7.19
C THR A 28 5.51 4.55 -6.91
N ALA A 29 6.69 4.23 -7.43
CA ALA A 29 7.84 5.13 -7.33
C ALA A 29 7.57 6.49 -8.01
N GLN A 30 6.94 6.47 -9.20
CA GLN A 30 6.53 7.69 -9.88
C GLN A 30 5.45 8.46 -9.10
N VAL A 31 4.47 7.76 -8.53
CA VAL A 31 3.43 8.36 -7.68
C VAL A 31 4.05 9.06 -6.48
N ILE A 32 4.92 8.38 -5.74
CA ILE A 32 5.62 8.94 -4.57
C ILE A 32 6.44 10.18 -4.97
N LYS A 33 7.17 10.11 -6.09
CA LYS A 33 7.93 11.23 -6.61
C LYS A 33 7.04 12.47 -6.83
N VAL A 34 5.93 12.31 -7.56
CA VAL A 34 5.00 13.41 -7.84
C VAL A 34 4.38 13.97 -6.56
N LEU A 35 3.99 13.10 -5.62
CA LEU A 35 3.42 13.54 -4.34
C LEU A 35 4.44 14.32 -3.49
N ARG A 36 5.72 13.94 -3.52
CA ARG A 36 6.81 14.68 -2.86
C ARG A 36 7.04 16.05 -3.51
N GLU A 37 7.09 16.11 -4.83
CA GLU A 37 7.22 17.36 -5.56
C GLU A 37 6.07 18.32 -5.27
N LYS A 38 4.87 17.82 -5.04
CA LYS A 38 3.69 18.59 -4.61
C LYS A 38 3.69 18.91 -3.10
N GLY A 39 4.71 18.51 -2.35
CA GLY A 39 4.84 18.74 -0.91
C GLY A 39 3.81 18.00 -0.05
N LYS A 40 3.23 16.92 -0.57
CA LYS A 40 2.19 16.13 0.12
C LYS A 40 2.73 14.93 0.89
N GLN A 41 3.90 14.42 0.52
CA GLN A 41 4.59 13.38 1.26
C GLN A 41 5.97 13.88 1.65
N LYS A 42 6.13 14.32 2.90
CA LYS A 42 7.36 14.97 3.39
C LYS A 42 8.18 14.05 4.29
N ARG A 43 7.52 13.16 5.03
CA ARG A 43 8.15 12.29 6.01
C ARG A 43 8.47 10.92 5.41
N ILE A 44 9.52 10.31 5.90
CA ILE A 44 9.79 8.87 5.72
C ILE A 44 9.30 8.21 7.01
N ILE A 45 8.09 7.68 6.99
CA ILE A 45 7.53 6.95 8.12
C ILE A 45 8.12 5.55 8.12
N PRO A 46 8.76 5.09 9.21
CA PRO A 46 9.28 3.72 9.31
C PRO A 46 8.14 2.71 9.19
N TYR A 47 8.41 1.55 8.58
CA TYR A 47 7.36 0.56 8.40
C TYR A 47 7.84 -0.89 8.50
N ILE A 48 6.89 -1.77 8.84
CA ILE A 48 7.01 -3.22 8.73
C ILE A 48 6.35 -3.64 7.42
N HIS A 49 7.05 -4.39 6.60
CA HIS A 49 6.56 -4.91 5.32
C HIS A 49 6.20 -6.38 5.46
N VAL A 50 4.95 -6.74 5.17
CA VAL A 50 4.44 -8.10 5.37
C VAL A 50 4.07 -8.71 4.02
N ALA A 51 4.80 -9.78 3.65
CA ALA A 51 4.59 -10.53 2.43
C ALA A 51 4.22 -12.00 2.73
N GLY A 52 3.77 -12.73 1.71
CA GLY A 52 3.43 -14.15 1.78
C GLY A 52 2.09 -14.46 1.12
N THR A 53 1.69 -15.74 1.11
CA THR A 53 0.42 -16.15 0.51
C THR A 53 -0.73 -16.03 1.50
N ASN A 54 -0.59 -16.63 2.67
CA ASN A 54 -1.64 -16.70 3.69
C ASN A 54 -1.19 -16.07 5.01
N GLY A 55 -2.13 -15.44 5.72
CA GLY A 55 -1.92 -14.90 7.06
C GLY A 55 -1.30 -13.51 7.11
N LYS A 56 -1.08 -12.84 5.98
CA LYS A 56 -0.54 -11.47 5.93
C LYS A 56 -1.36 -10.50 6.79
N GLY A 57 -2.66 -10.39 6.53
CA GLY A 57 -3.56 -9.48 7.25
C GLY A 57 -3.58 -9.75 8.76
N SER A 58 -3.58 -11.03 9.19
CA SER A 58 -3.49 -11.39 10.62
C SER A 58 -2.18 -10.91 11.24
N VAL A 59 -1.06 -11.09 10.54
CA VAL A 59 0.25 -10.63 11.00
C VAL A 59 0.30 -9.10 11.05
N CYS A 60 -0.29 -8.41 10.07
CA CYS A 60 -0.44 -6.95 10.11
C CYS A 60 -1.22 -6.50 11.35
N ALA A 61 -2.35 -7.15 11.67
CA ALA A 61 -3.15 -6.84 12.85
C ALA A 61 -2.36 -7.04 14.16
N PHE A 62 -1.56 -8.10 14.27
CA PHE A 62 -0.70 -8.32 15.44
C PHE A 62 0.35 -7.22 15.60
N PHE A 63 1.11 -6.88 14.54
CA PHE A 63 2.10 -5.82 14.62
C PHE A 63 1.47 -4.46 14.94
N SER A 64 0.37 -4.12 14.31
CA SER A 64 -0.35 -2.87 14.60
C SER A 64 -0.80 -2.80 16.06
N SER A 65 -1.29 -3.92 16.62
CA SER A 65 -1.71 -3.99 18.02
C SER A 65 -0.54 -3.85 18.99
N ILE A 66 0.63 -4.44 18.67
CA ILE A 66 1.84 -4.34 19.49
C ILE A 66 2.36 -2.91 19.48
N LEU A 67 2.55 -2.31 18.30
CA LEU A 67 3.06 -0.96 18.16
C LEU A 67 2.13 0.08 18.83
N LYS A 68 0.80 -0.11 18.71
CA LYS A 68 -0.17 0.72 19.42
C LYS A 68 -0.03 0.64 20.93
N LYS A 69 0.26 -0.56 21.49
CA LYS A 69 0.53 -0.71 22.92
C LYS A 69 1.80 0.00 23.39
N GLU A 70 2.76 0.16 22.50
CA GLU A 70 3.98 0.97 22.70
C GLU A 70 3.72 2.47 22.49
N HIS A 71 2.45 2.90 22.49
CA HIS A 71 2.00 4.28 22.34
C HIS A 71 2.39 4.94 21.01
N MET A 72 2.69 4.15 19.97
CA MET A 72 2.90 4.65 18.62
C MET A 72 1.56 4.83 17.91
N ARG A 73 1.46 5.87 17.11
CA ARG A 73 0.35 6.06 16.17
C ARG A 73 0.62 5.26 14.91
N VAL A 74 -0.20 4.25 14.64
CA VAL A 74 0.10 3.22 13.64
C VAL A 74 -0.87 3.28 12.47
N GLY A 75 -0.34 3.55 11.27
CA GLY A 75 -1.04 3.37 10.02
C GLY A 75 -0.93 1.91 9.55
N THR A 76 -2.04 1.29 9.15
CA THR A 76 -2.05 -0.07 8.61
C THR A 76 -2.71 -0.10 7.26
N PHE A 77 -2.01 -0.69 6.28
CA PHE A 77 -2.52 -0.92 4.93
C PHE A 77 -2.62 -2.41 4.66
N VAL A 78 -3.83 -2.89 4.31
CA VAL A 78 -4.12 -4.30 4.02
C VAL A 78 -4.91 -4.46 2.73
N SER A 79 -4.86 -5.65 2.13
CA SER A 79 -5.62 -5.96 0.92
C SER A 79 -5.88 -7.47 0.76
N PRO A 80 -7.02 -7.85 0.16
CA PRO A 80 -8.18 -7.01 -0.19
C PRO A 80 -9.01 -6.64 1.05
N HIS A 81 -10.03 -5.79 0.90
CA HIS A 81 -11.10 -5.61 1.90
C HIS A 81 -12.09 -6.77 1.83
N LEU A 82 -12.84 -6.99 2.91
CA LEU A 82 -13.85 -8.03 3.00
C LEU A 82 -15.26 -7.49 2.69
N VAL A 83 -15.60 -6.35 3.24
CA VAL A 83 -16.92 -5.71 3.11
C VAL A 83 -16.77 -4.27 2.62
N ASP A 84 -16.06 -3.44 3.37
CA ASP A 84 -15.96 -2.01 3.12
C ASP A 84 -14.56 -1.64 2.61
N PHE A 85 -14.50 -0.74 1.63
CA PHE A 85 -13.24 -0.25 1.06
C PHE A 85 -12.28 0.32 2.12
N GLU A 86 -12.84 0.97 3.14
CA GLU A 86 -12.13 1.62 4.24
C GLU A 86 -11.31 0.66 5.09
N GLU A 87 -11.62 -0.63 5.10
CA GLU A 87 -10.85 -1.67 5.79
C GLU A 87 -9.39 -1.70 5.36
N ARG A 88 -9.10 -1.26 4.12
CA ARG A 88 -7.75 -1.25 3.56
C ARG A 88 -6.82 -0.28 4.26
N ILE A 89 -7.36 0.77 4.88
CA ILE A 89 -6.59 1.89 5.42
C ILE A 89 -7.10 2.18 6.84
N THR A 90 -6.30 1.85 7.83
CA THR A 90 -6.65 2.12 9.23
C THR A 90 -5.56 2.89 9.94
N VAL A 91 -5.94 3.71 10.92
CA VAL A 91 -5.01 4.33 11.88
C VAL A 91 -5.47 3.95 13.27
N ASP A 92 -4.58 3.34 14.05
CA ASP A 92 -4.85 2.80 15.40
C ASP A 92 -6.06 1.85 15.45
N GLY A 93 -6.31 1.13 14.34
CA GLY A 93 -7.44 0.22 14.18
C GLY A 93 -8.75 0.90 13.80
N CYS A 94 -8.79 2.22 13.63
CA CYS A 94 -9.94 2.94 13.11
C CYS A 94 -9.82 3.08 11.59
N MET A 95 -10.85 2.68 10.86
CA MET A 95 -10.90 2.80 9.40
C MET A 95 -10.86 4.27 8.98
N ILE A 96 -10.28 4.53 7.81
CA ILE A 96 -10.32 5.85 7.18
C ILE A 96 -11.78 6.30 6.98
N PRO A 97 -12.18 7.52 7.36
CA PRO A 97 -13.52 8.03 7.12
C PRO A 97 -13.85 8.15 5.62
N LYS A 98 -15.12 7.93 5.25
CA LYS A 98 -15.59 8.09 3.85
C LYS A 98 -15.32 9.47 3.28
N GLU A 99 -15.38 10.49 4.12
CA GLU A 99 -15.06 11.88 3.77
C GLU A 99 -13.60 12.02 3.33
N ASP A 100 -12.68 11.35 4.04
CA ASP A 100 -11.26 11.36 3.69
C ASP A 100 -10.97 10.51 2.45
N VAL A 101 -11.63 9.38 2.28
CA VAL A 101 -11.58 8.60 1.03
C VAL A 101 -12.01 9.47 -0.15
N THR A 102 -13.13 10.18 0.00
CA THR A 102 -13.67 11.08 -1.04
C THR A 102 -12.70 12.22 -1.35
N ARG A 103 -12.20 12.89 -0.33
CA ARG A 103 -11.28 14.02 -0.46
C ARG A 103 -9.95 13.61 -1.10
N LEU A 104 -9.32 12.58 -0.57
CA LEU A 104 -8.04 12.08 -1.07
C LEU A 104 -8.19 11.43 -2.45
N GLY A 105 -9.29 10.73 -2.68
CA GLY A 105 -9.61 10.14 -3.98
C GLY A 105 -9.77 11.20 -5.07
N ASN A 106 -10.55 12.25 -4.82
CA ASN A 106 -10.66 13.40 -5.76
C ASN A 106 -9.28 14.02 -6.02
N TYR A 107 -8.50 14.26 -4.97
CA TYR A 107 -7.15 14.81 -5.10
C TYR A 107 -6.25 13.95 -6.00
N LEU A 108 -6.23 12.64 -5.79
CA LEU A 108 -5.40 11.72 -6.58
C LEU A 108 -5.87 11.59 -8.03
N LEU A 109 -7.20 11.60 -8.26
CA LEU A 109 -7.79 11.52 -9.60
C LEU A 109 -7.57 12.80 -10.43
N ASP A 110 -7.32 13.94 -9.79
CA ASP A 110 -7.02 15.21 -10.47
C ASP A 110 -5.52 15.36 -10.82
N ILE A 111 -4.66 14.46 -10.34
CA ILE A 111 -3.21 14.50 -10.63
C ILE A 111 -2.90 13.71 -11.92
N ASP A 112 -2.20 14.35 -12.83
CA ASP A 112 -1.52 13.61 -13.89
C ASP A 112 -0.17 13.10 -13.37
N PHE A 113 -0.07 11.78 -13.20
CA PHE A 113 1.17 11.13 -12.78
C PHE A 113 2.11 10.81 -13.95
N GLY A 114 1.68 11.02 -15.20
CA GLY A 114 2.42 10.64 -16.40
C GLY A 114 2.51 9.12 -16.63
N ILE A 115 1.79 8.34 -15.83
CA ILE A 115 1.74 6.87 -15.87
C ILE A 115 0.35 6.39 -15.46
N GLY A 116 -0.11 5.27 -16.02
CA GLY A 116 -1.41 4.70 -15.66
C GLY A 116 -1.37 3.97 -14.32
N LEU A 117 -2.24 4.36 -13.39
CA LEU A 117 -2.39 3.75 -12.08
C LEU A 117 -3.43 2.61 -12.12
N THR A 118 -3.19 1.60 -11.29
CA THR A 118 -4.18 0.58 -10.96
C THR A 118 -4.97 0.97 -9.71
N MET A 119 -6.07 0.27 -9.43
CA MET A 119 -6.80 0.43 -8.17
C MET A 119 -5.88 0.31 -6.95
N PHE A 120 -4.97 -0.67 -6.96
CA PHE A 120 -4.03 -0.89 -5.85
C PHE A 120 -3.10 0.31 -5.64
N ASP A 121 -2.60 0.91 -6.73
CA ASP A 121 -1.72 2.08 -6.65
C ASP A 121 -2.46 3.30 -6.07
N TYR A 122 -3.73 3.51 -6.45
CA TYR A 122 -4.58 4.54 -5.85
C TYR A 122 -4.80 4.30 -4.35
N CYS A 123 -5.12 3.05 -3.95
CA CYS A 123 -5.32 2.70 -2.54
C CYS A 123 -4.05 2.95 -1.72
N LEU A 124 -2.90 2.52 -2.24
CA LEU A 124 -1.62 2.70 -1.56
C LEU A 124 -1.24 4.18 -1.46
N ALA A 125 -1.41 4.95 -2.54
CA ALA A 125 -1.18 6.40 -2.54
C ALA A 125 -2.06 7.12 -1.51
N MET A 126 -3.34 6.75 -1.45
CA MET A 126 -4.31 7.27 -0.47
C MET A 126 -3.86 6.94 0.96
N ALA A 127 -3.44 5.70 1.22
CA ALA A 127 -2.94 5.28 2.53
C ALA A 127 -1.71 6.11 2.95
N LEU A 128 -0.74 6.28 2.07
CA LEU A 128 0.47 7.05 2.36
C LEU A 128 0.16 8.51 2.68
N LEU A 129 -0.76 9.14 1.94
CA LEU A 129 -1.22 10.49 2.22
C LEU A 129 -1.95 10.59 3.55
N TYR A 130 -2.86 9.66 3.81
CA TYR A 130 -3.62 9.63 5.05
C TYR A 130 -2.73 9.42 6.27
N PHE A 131 -1.75 8.51 6.20
CA PHE A 131 -0.80 8.28 7.29
C PHE A 131 0.10 9.49 7.55
N GLU A 132 0.50 10.22 6.51
CA GLU A 132 1.22 11.48 6.65
C GLU A 132 0.37 12.53 7.37
N GLU A 133 -0.87 12.74 6.94
CA GLU A 133 -1.81 13.71 7.53
C GLU A 133 -2.16 13.35 8.98
N GLN A 134 -2.32 12.06 9.26
CA GLN A 134 -2.58 11.55 10.60
C GLN A 134 -1.34 11.54 11.50
N GLN A 135 -0.18 11.94 10.99
CA GLN A 135 1.09 11.98 11.73
C GLN A 135 1.45 10.61 12.33
N CYS A 136 1.23 9.54 11.58
CA CYS A 136 1.60 8.20 12.05
C CYS A 136 3.10 8.12 12.36
N ASP A 137 3.44 7.47 13.47
CA ASP A 137 4.82 7.20 13.88
C ASP A 137 5.39 6.00 13.15
N TYR A 138 4.52 5.04 12.82
CA TYR A 138 4.88 3.78 12.18
C TYR A 138 3.82 3.31 11.20
N MET A 139 4.22 2.52 10.20
CA MET A 139 3.28 1.87 9.30
C MET A 139 3.45 0.35 9.32
N VAL A 140 2.36 -0.38 9.09
CA VAL A 140 2.36 -1.82 8.79
C VAL A 140 1.73 -1.99 7.42
N ILE A 141 2.51 -2.50 6.47
CA ILE A 141 2.14 -2.53 5.04
C ILE A 141 2.09 -3.97 4.55
N GLU A 142 0.91 -4.41 4.14
CA GLU A 142 0.72 -5.69 3.46
C GLU A 142 1.05 -5.56 1.96
N THR A 143 1.79 -6.53 1.40
CA THR A 143 1.98 -6.62 -0.06
C THR A 143 0.66 -6.99 -0.74
N GLY A 144 0.42 -6.42 -1.91
CA GLY A 144 -0.75 -6.76 -2.71
C GLY A 144 -0.60 -8.11 -3.40
N LEU A 145 0.46 -8.29 -4.17
CA LEU A 145 0.69 -9.49 -4.97
C LEU A 145 2.18 -9.81 -5.09
N GLY A 146 2.55 -11.03 -4.70
CA GLY A 146 3.93 -11.50 -4.79
C GLY A 146 4.84 -10.77 -3.82
N GLY A 147 6.02 -10.35 -4.32
CA GLY A 147 7.05 -9.71 -3.50
C GLY A 147 7.79 -8.60 -4.25
N ARG A 148 8.88 -8.94 -4.94
CA ARG A 148 9.87 -7.99 -5.48
C ARG A 148 9.32 -6.87 -6.38
N LEU A 149 8.28 -7.13 -7.18
CA LEU A 149 7.71 -6.17 -8.12
C LEU A 149 6.42 -5.52 -7.60
N ASP A 150 6.02 -5.85 -6.36
CA ASP A 150 4.85 -5.27 -5.73
C ASP A 150 5.00 -3.75 -5.50
N SER A 151 3.92 -3.02 -5.71
CA SER A 151 3.85 -1.56 -5.54
C SER A 151 4.40 -1.08 -4.20
N THR A 152 4.19 -1.85 -3.13
CA THR A 152 4.63 -1.49 -1.77
C THR A 152 6.15 -1.41 -1.60
N ASN A 153 6.92 -2.04 -2.49
CA ASN A 153 8.39 -1.94 -2.46
C ASN A 153 8.94 -0.55 -2.82
N ALA A 154 8.13 0.28 -3.48
CA ALA A 154 8.53 1.64 -3.82
C ALA A 154 8.54 2.62 -2.64
N ILE A 155 7.90 2.26 -1.52
CA ILE A 155 7.83 3.12 -0.33
C ILE A 155 9.23 3.45 0.20
N GLY A 156 10.15 2.48 0.13
CA GLY A 156 11.52 2.63 0.61
C GLY A 156 12.06 1.36 1.25
N THR A 157 13.05 1.49 2.12
CA THR A 157 13.58 0.37 2.89
C THR A 157 12.76 0.18 4.16
N PRO A 158 12.11 -0.98 4.37
CA PRO A 158 11.38 -1.25 5.59
C PRO A 158 12.33 -1.44 6.78
N GLN A 159 11.87 -1.13 7.98
CA GLN A 159 12.57 -1.47 9.23
C GLN A 159 12.66 -2.98 9.43
N SER A 160 11.58 -3.68 9.06
CA SER A 160 11.53 -5.13 9.09
C SER A 160 10.69 -5.64 7.91
N ALA A 161 11.15 -6.72 7.29
CA ALA A 161 10.39 -7.48 6.31
C ALA A 161 9.99 -8.83 6.94
N VAL A 162 8.72 -9.14 6.86
CA VAL A 162 8.14 -10.36 7.41
C VAL A 162 7.55 -11.17 6.27
N ILE A 163 7.94 -12.43 6.17
CA ILE A 163 7.37 -13.35 5.20
C ILE A 163 6.55 -14.39 5.97
N THR A 164 5.25 -14.40 5.70
CA THR A 164 4.34 -15.39 6.26
C THR A 164 4.41 -16.70 5.47
N LYS A 165 3.46 -17.61 5.67
CA LYS A 165 3.43 -18.87 4.94
C LYS A 165 3.35 -18.62 3.43
N ILE A 166 4.29 -19.20 2.69
CA ILE A 166 4.31 -19.21 1.23
C ILE A 166 3.62 -20.48 0.74
N GLY A 167 2.74 -20.33 -0.24
CA GLY A 167 2.06 -21.41 -0.92
C GLY A 167 1.87 -21.06 -2.40
N TYR A 168 1.38 -22.02 -3.18
CA TYR A 168 1.03 -21.80 -4.58
C TYR A 168 -0.24 -20.94 -4.65
N ASP A 169 -0.10 -19.70 -5.11
CA ASP A 169 -1.19 -18.77 -5.36
C ASP A 169 -0.83 -17.88 -6.55
N HIS A 170 -1.84 -17.42 -7.27
CA HIS A 170 -1.67 -16.57 -8.45
C HIS A 170 -0.63 -17.08 -9.48
N MET A 171 -0.54 -18.40 -9.66
CA MET A 171 0.46 -19.06 -10.53
C MET A 171 0.47 -18.53 -11.97
N ALA A 172 -0.66 -18.05 -12.45
CA ALA A 172 -0.77 -17.42 -13.78
C ALA A 172 0.04 -16.12 -13.92
N ILE A 173 0.38 -15.46 -12.81
CA ILE A 173 1.09 -14.18 -12.78
C ILE A 173 2.50 -14.34 -12.19
N LEU A 174 2.61 -15.12 -11.11
CA LEU A 174 3.85 -15.29 -10.35
C LEU A 174 4.68 -16.49 -10.82
N GLY A 175 4.13 -17.30 -11.76
CA GLY A 175 4.77 -18.55 -12.21
C GLY A 175 4.55 -19.73 -11.27
N SER A 176 5.02 -20.90 -11.69
CA SER A 176 4.86 -22.18 -10.97
C SER A 176 6.03 -22.49 -10.02
N ASP A 177 6.99 -21.59 -9.89
CA ASP A 177 8.18 -21.80 -9.06
C ASP A 177 8.07 -21.02 -7.75
N ILE A 178 8.13 -21.74 -6.61
CA ILE A 178 8.14 -21.15 -5.27
C ILE A 178 9.31 -20.16 -5.09
N CYS A 179 10.42 -20.34 -5.80
CA CYS A 179 11.56 -19.43 -5.75
C CYS A 179 11.21 -18.02 -6.26
N LEU A 180 10.29 -17.89 -7.23
CA LEU A 180 9.83 -16.59 -7.72
C LEU A 180 8.96 -15.84 -6.70
N LEU A 181 8.26 -16.58 -5.83
CA LEU A 181 7.50 -16.01 -4.71
C LEU A 181 8.43 -15.54 -3.58
N TYR A 182 9.60 -16.15 -3.45
CA TYR A 182 10.56 -15.90 -2.37
C TYR A 182 11.45 -14.66 -2.60
N THR A 183 11.45 -14.07 -3.79
CA THR A 183 12.27 -12.90 -4.13
C THR A 183 11.66 -11.58 -3.69
N SER A 184 11.13 -11.52 -2.47
CA SER A 184 10.87 -10.24 -1.79
C SER A 184 12.21 -9.62 -1.39
N PRO A 185 12.49 -8.34 -1.71
CA PRO A 185 13.74 -7.72 -1.33
C PRO A 185 13.84 -7.66 0.20
N SER A 186 14.83 -8.37 0.74
CA SER A 186 15.27 -8.19 2.11
C SER A 186 15.91 -6.81 2.26
N PRO A 187 15.84 -6.17 3.45
CA PRO A 187 16.63 -4.97 3.73
C PRO A 187 18.12 -5.15 3.45
N ARG A 188 18.64 -6.39 3.52
CA ARG A 188 20.03 -6.73 3.22
C ARG A 188 20.38 -6.70 1.74
N ASP A 189 19.42 -6.92 0.85
CA ASP A 189 19.66 -6.99 -0.59
C ASP A 189 19.89 -5.62 -1.23
N ARG A 190 19.52 -4.54 -0.54
CA ARG A 190 19.71 -3.15 -0.99
C ARG A 190 21.04 -2.54 -0.57
N SER A 191 21.80 -3.18 0.32
CA SER A 191 23.11 -2.70 0.79
C SER A 191 24.28 -3.13 -0.10
N LEU A 192 24.03 -3.83 -1.21
CA LEU A 192 25.05 -4.38 -2.11
C LEU A 192 25.01 -3.77 -3.53
N SER A 193 24.32 -2.63 -3.71
CA SER A 193 24.29 -1.91 -5.00
C SER A 193 24.73 -0.47 -4.83
#